data_610e70749f5d0a89a1a1ca2f2b39ec96
#
_entry.id   610e70749f5d0a89a1a1ca2f2b39ec96
#
_cell.length_a   1.000
_cell.length_b   1.000
_cell.length_c   1.000
_cell.angle_alpha   90.00
_cell.angle_beta   90.00
_cell.angle_gamma   90.00
#
_symmetry.space_group_name_H-M   'P 1'
#
loop_
_entity.id
_entity.type
_entity.pdbx_description
1 polymer ?
#
loop_
_entity_poly.entity_id
_entity_poly.type
_entity_poly.pdbx_seq_one_letter_code
_entity_poly.pdbx_strand_id
1 'polypeptide(L)'
;MVELVDASDSRSVRNKNNVLAFYELVINKKRAEESVPQFINASYIQHNPLIADGAAGLGQFFGKVTKERSRARVEVHRIIAVGDYVWAHVNFLNLFNDDPHDTGIAGVDIYKMDADGKAIEHWDTLQVVGDPKNAAPWLAPNLPRANSHGMF
;
A
#
# COMPACT_ATOMS: atom_id res chain seq x y z
N MET A 1 -6.69 1.90 13.80
CA MET A 1 -5.57 2.58 13.11
C MET A 1 -4.97 3.65 14.03
N VAL A 2 -3.63 3.75 14.08
CA VAL A 2 -2.91 4.80 14.80
C VAL A 2 -2.50 5.88 13.79
N GLU A 3 -2.80 7.14 14.07
CA GLU A 3 -2.44 8.28 13.23
C GLU A 3 -1.49 9.21 13.98
N LEU A 4 -0.35 9.52 13.38
CA LEU A 4 0.66 10.44 13.91
C LEU A 4 0.85 11.58 12.90
N VAL A 5 0.13 12.68 13.14
CA VAL A 5 0.16 13.88 12.30
C VAL A 5 -0.09 15.11 13.17
N ASP A 6 0.61 16.18 12.90
CA ASP A 6 0.28 17.49 13.49
C ASP A 6 -1.02 18.00 12.87
N ALA A 7 -2.08 18.08 13.68
CA ALA A 7 -3.40 18.53 13.23
C ALA A 7 -3.41 20.00 12.77
N SER A 8 -2.42 20.78 13.16
CA SER A 8 -2.26 22.18 12.72
C SER A 8 -1.53 22.30 11.37
N ASP A 9 -0.81 21.26 10.93
CA ASP A 9 -0.19 21.21 9.60
C ASP A 9 -1.19 20.67 8.57
N SER A 10 -1.90 21.58 7.91
CA SER A 10 -2.91 21.24 6.90
C SER A 10 -2.37 20.45 5.72
N ARG A 11 -1.08 20.62 5.37
CA ARG A 11 -0.41 19.86 4.31
C ARG A 11 -0.23 18.39 4.72
N SER A 12 0.31 18.14 5.89
CA SER A 12 0.47 16.77 6.41
C SER A 12 -0.88 16.07 6.57
N VAL A 13 -1.90 16.77 7.09
CA VAL A 13 -3.26 16.23 7.23
C VAL A 13 -3.86 15.88 5.86
N ARG A 14 -3.76 16.78 4.87
CA ARG A 14 -4.22 16.50 3.49
C ARG A 14 -3.50 15.29 2.89
N ASN A 15 -2.17 15.25 2.97
CA ASN A 15 -1.36 14.20 2.38
C ASN A 15 -1.68 12.84 2.99
N LYS A 16 -1.83 12.76 4.32
CA LYS A 16 -2.32 11.56 5.02
C LYS A 16 -3.68 11.12 4.49
N ASN A 17 -4.63 12.05 4.40
CA ASN A 17 -5.99 11.73 3.94
C ASN A 17 -6.01 11.23 2.49
N ASN A 18 -5.16 11.79 1.62
CA ASN A 18 -5.06 11.34 0.23
C ASN A 18 -4.49 9.92 0.12
N VAL A 19 -3.49 9.56 0.93
CA VAL A 19 -2.98 8.17 0.97
C VAL A 19 -4.03 7.21 1.48
N LEU A 20 -4.78 7.56 2.52
CA LEU A 20 -5.89 6.73 3.02
C LEU A 20 -6.99 6.56 1.96
N ALA A 21 -7.36 7.64 1.27
CA ALA A 21 -8.35 7.60 0.18
C ALA A 21 -7.85 6.77 -1.02
N PHE A 22 -6.56 6.86 -1.35
CA PHE A 22 -5.93 6.01 -2.35
C PHE A 22 -6.10 4.53 -2.03
N TYR A 23 -5.74 4.07 -0.84
CA TYR A 23 -5.93 2.69 -0.43
C TYR A 23 -7.39 2.25 -0.51
N GLU A 24 -8.28 3.07 0.04
CA GLU A 24 -9.71 2.75 0.05
C GLU A 24 -10.30 2.64 -1.36
N LEU A 25 -10.06 3.62 -2.21
CA LEU A 25 -10.68 3.65 -3.54
C LEU A 25 -10.01 2.67 -4.50
N VAL A 26 -8.68 2.67 -4.56
CA VAL A 26 -7.93 1.87 -5.53
C VAL A 26 -7.98 0.38 -5.19
N ILE A 27 -7.76 0.02 -3.93
CA ILE A 27 -7.63 -1.38 -3.52
C ILE A 27 -8.93 -1.92 -2.94
N ASN A 28 -9.48 -1.30 -1.90
CA ASN A 28 -10.64 -1.84 -1.20
C ASN A 28 -11.93 -1.74 -2.04
N LYS A 29 -12.14 -0.60 -2.72
CA LYS A 29 -13.28 -0.39 -3.63
C LYS A 29 -13.03 -0.84 -5.06
N LYS A 30 -11.80 -1.29 -5.39
CA LYS A 30 -11.43 -1.84 -6.70
C LYS A 30 -11.63 -0.88 -7.88
N ARG A 31 -11.40 0.42 -7.64
CA ARG A 31 -11.61 1.51 -8.59
C ARG A 31 -10.28 2.09 -9.10
N ALA A 32 -9.32 1.20 -9.44
CA ALA A 32 -7.94 1.60 -9.74
C ALA A 32 -7.85 2.55 -10.94
N GLU A 33 -8.50 2.22 -12.05
CA GLU A 33 -8.37 2.99 -13.30
C GLU A 33 -8.85 4.44 -13.15
N GLU A 34 -9.96 4.67 -12.44
CA GLU A 34 -10.54 6.00 -12.24
C GLU A 34 -9.90 6.76 -11.08
N SER A 35 -9.34 6.05 -10.09
CA SER A 35 -8.88 6.66 -8.84
C SER A 35 -7.39 6.97 -8.83
N VAL A 36 -6.56 6.15 -9.48
CA VAL A 36 -5.09 6.38 -9.52
C VAL A 36 -4.75 7.80 -9.99
N PRO A 37 -5.34 8.37 -11.07
CA PRO A 37 -5.01 9.72 -11.51
C PRO A 37 -5.40 10.83 -10.51
N GLN A 38 -6.25 10.53 -9.54
CA GLN A 38 -6.64 11.50 -8.52
C GLN A 38 -5.56 11.69 -7.46
N PHE A 39 -4.82 10.62 -7.13
CA PHE A 39 -3.86 10.57 -6.02
C PHE A 39 -2.41 10.45 -6.46
N ILE A 40 -2.17 10.04 -7.71
CA ILE A 40 -0.84 9.80 -8.25
C ILE A 40 -0.53 10.81 -9.35
N ASN A 41 0.61 11.47 -9.24
CA ASN A 41 1.09 12.41 -10.24
C ASN A 41 1.48 11.70 -11.54
N ALA A 42 1.34 12.36 -12.68
CA ALA A 42 1.72 11.79 -13.99
C ALA A 42 3.22 11.45 -14.09
N SER A 43 4.06 12.17 -13.33
CA SER A 43 5.52 11.95 -13.28
C SER A 43 5.96 11.03 -12.13
N TYR A 44 5.05 10.24 -11.58
CA TYR A 44 5.29 9.33 -10.46
C TYR A 44 6.41 8.32 -10.74
N ILE A 45 7.31 8.18 -9.77
CA ILE A 45 8.44 7.24 -9.80
C ILE A 45 8.14 6.08 -8.85
N GLN A 46 8.20 4.86 -9.37
CA GLN A 46 7.99 3.63 -8.63
C GLN A 46 9.32 2.94 -8.32
N HIS A 47 9.57 2.63 -7.03
CA HIS A 47 10.76 1.90 -6.62
C HIS A 47 10.49 0.42 -6.28
N ASN A 48 9.22 -0.02 -6.20
CA ASN A 48 8.92 -1.44 -6.08
C ASN A 48 9.23 -2.17 -7.40
N PRO A 49 10.18 -3.13 -7.42
CA PRO A 49 10.62 -3.78 -8.66
C PRO A 49 9.54 -4.65 -9.34
N LEU A 50 8.42 -4.89 -8.67
CA LEU A 50 7.33 -5.72 -9.18
C LEU A 50 6.26 -4.93 -9.93
N ILE A 51 6.31 -3.59 -9.87
CA ILE A 51 5.32 -2.70 -10.45
C ILE A 51 6.02 -1.83 -11.50
N ALA A 52 5.46 -1.79 -12.71
CA ALA A 52 5.99 -0.92 -13.75
C ALA A 52 5.95 0.56 -13.34
N ASP A 53 6.92 1.33 -13.80
CA ASP A 53 7.06 2.73 -13.46
C ASP A 53 5.89 3.58 -13.96
N GLY A 54 5.67 4.71 -13.29
CA GLY A 54 4.64 5.67 -13.61
C GLY A 54 3.25 5.33 -13.08
N ALA A 55 2.37 6.33 -13.07
CA ALA A 55 0.99 6.19 -12.61
C ALA A 55 0.20 5.13 -13.40
N ALA A 56 0.46 5.01 -14.70
CA ALA A 56 -0.17 4.00 -15.54
C ALA A 56 0.21 2.57 -15.13
N GLY A 57 1.50 2.32 -14.80
CA GLY A 57 1.97 1.03 -14.31
C GLY A 57 1.28 0.63 -13.00
N LEU A 58 1.17 1.57 -12.07
CA LEU A 58 0.46 1.36 -10.81
C LEU A 58 -1.03 1.05 -11.02
N GLY A 59 -1.70 1.81 -11.90
CA GLY A 59 -3.10 1.61 -12.23
C GLY A 59 -3.36 0.25 -12.87
N GLN A 60 -2.51 -0.18 -13.80
CA GLN A 60 -2.59 -1.50 -14.43
C GLN A 60 -2.37 -2.63 -13.42
N PHE A 61 -1.39 -2.49 -12.54
CA PHE A 61 -1.12 -3.50 -11.51
C PHE A 61 -2.33 -3.70 -10.61
N PHE A 62 -2.84 -2.65 -9.97
CA PHE A 62 -3.99 -2.78 -9.08
C PHE A 62 -5.28 -3.08 -9.83
N GLY A 63 -5.47 -2.57 -11.04
CA GLY A 63 -6.61 -2.93 -11.89
C GLY A 63 -6.67 -4.41 -12.18
N LYS A 64 -5.52 -5.03 -12.52
CA LYS A 64 -5.42 -6.48 -12.72
C LYS A 64 -5.66 -7.25 -11.42
N VAL A 65 -4.90 -6.94 -10.36
CA VAL A 65 -4.97 -7.64 -9.08
C VAL A 65 -6.38 -7.62 -8.51
N THR A 66 -7.02 -6.47 -8.45
CA THR A 66 -8.35 -6.33 -7.85
C THR A 66 -9.47 -6.94 -8.71
N LYS A 67 -9.27 -7.08 -10.03
CA LYS A 67 -10.19 -7.80 -10.92
C LYS A 67 -10.08 -9.31 -10.76
N GLU A 68 -8.85 -9.82 -10.62
CA GLU A 68 -8.58 -11.26 -10.47
C GLU A 68 -8.83 -11.76 -9.04
N ARG A 69 -8.70 -10.89 -8.04
CA ARG A 69 -8.78 -11.20 -6.61
C ARG A 69 -9.91 -10.42 -5.93
N SER A 70 -11.08 -11.03 -5.86
CA SER A 70 -12.26 -10.36 -5.28
C SER A 70 -12.10 -10.03 -3.79
N ARG A 71 -11.25 -10.78 -3.09
CA ARG A 71 -10.94 -10.58 -1.66
C ARG A 71 -9.78 -9.62 -1.41
N ALA A 72 -9.05 -9.20 -2.46
CA ALA A 72 -7.91 -8.28 -2.30
C ALA A 72 -8.33 -7.01 -1.54
N ARG A 73 -7.61 -6.70 -0.49
CA ARG A 73 -7.84 -5.51 0.34
C ARG A 73 -6.56 -5.09 1.06
N VAL A 74 -6.56 -3.88 1.58
CA VAL A 74 -5.51 -3.36 2.44
C VAL A 74 -6.12 -2.87 3.76
N GLU A 75 -5.44 -3.17 4.85
CA GLU A 75 -5.75 -2.68 6.18
C GLU A 75 -4.61 -1.78 6.67
N VAL A 76 -4.91 -0.53 7.01
CA VAL A 76 -3.92 0.42 7.52
C VAL A 76 -3.89 0.31 9.04
N HIS A 77 -2.73 -0.01 9.59
CA HIS A 77 -2.53 -0.14 11.04
C HIS A 77 -1.98 1.14 11.66
N ARG A 78 -0.99 1.77 11.00
CA ARG A 78 -0.35 3.01 11.45
C ARG A 78 -0.07 3.90 10.26
N ILE A 79 -0.22 5.21 10.44
CA ILE A 79 0.12 6.17 9.41
C ILE A 79 0.77 7.41 10.07
N ILE A 80 1.85 7.87 9.46
CA ILE A 80 2.60 9.06 9.90
C ILE A 80 2.66 10.00 8.71
N ALA A 81 2.42 11.29 8.93
CA ALA A 81 2.59 12.30 7.90
C ALA A 81 3.31 13.53 8.45
N VAL A 82 4.37 13.93 7.75
CA VAL A 82 5.18 15.11 8.08
C VAL A 82 5.56 15.81 6.77
N GLY A 83 4.99 17.00 6.54
CA GLY A 83 5.25 17.78 5.33
C GLY A 83 4.87 17.01 4.06
N ASP A 84 5.86 16.73 3.22
CA ASP A 84 5.67 16.05 1.93
C ASP A 84 5.75 14.53 2.04
N TYR A 85 6.00 13.96 3.21
CA TYR A 85 6.14 12.52 3.37
C TYR A 85 4.99 11.90 4.15
N VAL A 86 4.52 10.74 3.66
CA VAL A 86 3.56 9.89 4.37
C VAL A 86 4.13 8.47 4.46
N TRP A 87 4.13 7.91 5.64
CA TRP A 87 4.53 6.53 5.92
C TRP A 87 3.34 5.77 6.42
N ALA A 88 3.04 4.63 5.81
CA ALA A 88 1.91 3.80 6.17
C ALA A 88 2.37 2.37 6.46
N HIS A 89 2.06 1.86 7.66
CA HIS A 89 2.22 0.46 8.00
C HIS A 89 0.89 -0.25 7.75
N VAL A 90 0.91 -1.17 6.80
CA VAL A 90 -0.29 -1.79 6.23
C VAL A 90 -0.20 -3.31 6.25
N ASN A 91 -1.35 -3.97 6.09
CA ASN A 91 -1.44 -5.37 5.73
C ASN A 91 -2.22 -5.51 4.42
N PHE A 92 -1.56 -6.02 3.40
CA PHE A 92 -2.18 -6.37 2.13
C PHE A 92 -2.68 -7.81 2.20
N LEU A 93 -3.99 -7.99 2.15
CA LEU A 93 -4.65 -9.28 2.23
C LEU A 93 -5.15 -9.71 0.84
N ASN A 94 -4.95 -10.98 0.53
CA ASN A 94 -5.40 -11.61 -0.71
C ASN A 94 -4.94 -10.93 -2.01
N LEU A 95 -3.77 -10.26 -2.01
CA LEU A 95 -3.25 -9.68 -3.25
C LEU A 95 -2.81 -10.75 -4.27
N PHE A 96 -2.32 -11.89 -3.79
CA PHE A 96 -1.73 -12.94 -4.64
C PHE A 96 -2.38 -14.31 -4.47
N ASN A 97 -3.41 -14.42 -3.64
CA ASN A 97 -4.16 -15.66 -3.39
C ASN A 97 -5.63 -15.36 -3.08
N ASP A 98 -6.46 -16.40 -3.05
CA ASP A 98 -7.88 -16.33 -2.68
C ASP A 98 -8.19 -17.12 -1.39
N ASP A 99 -7.16 -17.43 -0.59
CA ASP A 99 -7.32 -18.15 0.68
C ASP A 99 -8.13 -17.30 1.67
N PRO A 100 -9.27 -17.79 2.17
CA PRO A 100 -10.06 -17.06 3.18
C PRO A 100 -9.32 -16.88 4.50
N HIS A 101 -8.25 -17.65 4.74
CA HIS A 101 -7.40 -17.59 5.93
C HIS A 101 -6.06 -16.88 5.66
N ASP A 102 -5.96 -16.14 4.55
CA ASP A 102 -4.76 -15.38 4.24
C ASP A 102 -4.41 -14.42 5.38
N THR A 103 -3.18 -14.49 5.84
CA THR A 103 -2.65 -13.60 6.89
C THR A 103 -1.99 -12.35 6.33
N GLY A 104 -1.81 -12.30 5.02
CA GLY A 104 -1.38 -11.12 4.28
C GLY A 104 0.11 -10.88 4.19
N ILE A 105 0.42 -9.70 3.71
CA ILE A 105 1.77 -9.16 3.52
C ILE A 105 1.84 -7.82 4.25
N ALA A 106 2.65 -7.76 5.30
CA ALA A 106 2.94 -6.52 5.99
C ALA A 106 3.77 -5.61 5.07
N GLY A 107 3.38 -4.36 4.96
CA GLY A 107 4.08 -3.34 4.18
C GLY A 107 4.38 -2.11 5.01
N VAL A 108 5.52 -1.49 4.73
CA VAL A 108 5.78 -0.11 5.10
C VAL A 108 5.95 0.66 3.80
N ASP A 109 4.90 1.37 3.43
CA ASP A 109 4.88 2.23 2.25
C ASP A 109 5.35 3.64 2.63
N ILE A 110 6.19 4.22 1.78
CA ILE A 110 6.69 5.58 1.91
C ILE A 110 6.29 6.34 0.65
N TYR A 111 5.51 7.39 0.83
CA TYR A 111 5.09 8.28 -0.24
C TYR A 111 5.74 9.65 -0.08
N LYS A 112 6.26 10.19 -1.18
CA LYS A 112 6.59 11.61 -1.32
C LYS A 112 5.50 12.28 -2.12
N MET A 113 4.96 13.37 -1.58
CA MET A 113 3.80 14.07 -2.13
C MET A 113 4.20 15.40 -2.75
N ASP A 114 3.52 15.80 -3.80
CA ASP A 114 3.66 17.12 -4.41
C ASP A 114 2.83 18.21 -3.67
N ALA A 115 2.89 19.43 -4.19
CA ALA A 115 2.16 20.57 -3.64
C ALA A 115 0.63 20.40 -3.67
N ASP A 116 0.12 19.59 -4.61
CA ASP A 116 -1.31 19.31 -4.77
C ASP A 116 -1.77 18.10 -3.93
N GLY A 117 -0.82 17.42 -3.26
CA GLY A 117 -1.08 16.25 -2.42
C GLY A 117 -1.22 14.96 -3.23
N LYS A 118 -0.60 14.89 -4.41
CA LYS A 118 -0.46 13.65 -5.18
C LYS A 118 0.91 13.04 -4.93
N ALA A 119 0.97 11.71 -4.89
CA ALA A 119 2.25 11.01 -4.77
C ALA A 119 3.07 11.18 -6.05
N ILE A 120 4.32 11.61 -5.89
CA ILE A 120 5.31 11.75 -6.97
C ILE A 120 6.39 10.68 -6.89
N GLU A 121 6.50 9.98 -5.76
CA GLU A 121 7.51 8.95 -5.58
C GLU A 121 7.08 7.99 -4.47
N HIS A 122 7.42 6.69 -4.62
CA HIS A 122 7.00 5.66 -3.67
C HIS A 122 8.07 4.59 -3.50
N TRP A 123 8.31 4.25 -2.26
CA TRP A 123 9.11 3.09 -1.83
C TRP A 123 8.26 2.21 -0.94
N ASP A 124 8.56 0.92 -0.91
CA ASP A 124 7.99 0.01 0.07
C ASP A 124 8.99 -1.04 0.56
N THR A 125 8.69 -1.57 1.72
CA THR A 125 9.34 -2.78 2.25
C THR A 125 8.23 -3.75 2.61
N LEU A 126 8.31 -4.97 2.08
CA LEU A 126 7.25 -5.96 2.20
C LEU A 126 7.75 -7.21 2.92
N GLN A 127 6.92 -7.76 3.81
CA GLN A 127 7.21 -8.99 4.54
C GLN A 127 5.96 -9.85 4.66
N VAL A 128 6.09 -11.13 4.38
CA VAL A 128 4.99 -12.10 4.55
C VAL A 128 4.63 -12.24 6.02
N VAL A 129 3.32 -12.23 6.30
CA VAL A 129 2.76 -12.50 7.62
C VAL A 129 2.25 -13.94 7.66
N GLY A 130 2.89 -14.81 8.42
CA GLY A 130 2.41 -16.17 8.63
C GLY A 130 2.94 -17.22 7.67
N ASP A 131 2.08 -18.08 7.09
CA ASP A 131 2.49 -19.22 6.28
C ASP A 131 3.07 -18.77 4.93
N PRO A 132 4.30 -19.17 4.58
CA PRO A 132 4.92 -18.86 3.29
C PRO A 132 4.12 -19.32 2.06
N LYS A 133 3.18 -20.25 2.20
CA LYS A 133 2.33 -20.71 1.09
C LYS A 133 1.49 -19.59 0.48
N ASN A 134 1.17 -18.57 1.28
CA ASN A 134 0.37 -17.43 0.85
C ASN A 134 1.23 -16.28 0.32
N ALA A 135 2.53 -16.46 0.32
CA ALA A 135 3.46 -15.44 -0.10
C ALA A 135 3.64 -15.41 -1.61
N ALA A 136 3.81 -14.23 -2.12
CA ALA A 136 4.44 -14.07 -3.41
C ALA A 136 5.84 -14.72 -3.35
N PRO A 137 6.23 -15.55 -4.34
CA PRO A 137 7.45 -16.36 -4.26
C PRO A 137 8.73 -15.58 -3.93
N TRP A 138 8.78 -14.30 -4.30
CA TRP A 138 9.90 -13.41 -4.04
C TRP A 138 9.94 -12.82 -2.62
N LEU A 139 8.84 -12.93 -1.86
CA LEU A 139 8.76 -12.48 -0.47
C LEU A 139 8.88 -13.64 0.52
N ALA A 140 8.89 -14.86 0.03
CA ALA A 140 8.83 -16.05 0.86
C ALA A 140 10.20 -16.68 1.09
N PRO A 141 10.89 -16.41 2.14
CA PRO A 141 11.73 -17.42 2.72
C PRO A 141 10.84 -18.51 3.35
N ASN A 142 11.06 -19.78 2.99
CA ASN A 142 10.51 -20.95 3.70
C ASN A 142 11.17 -21.09 5.09
N LEU A 143 11.16 -20.02 5.86
CA LEU A 143 11.78 -20.00 7.18
C LEU A 143 10.69 -20.10 8.25
N PRO A 144 10.88 -20.96 9.25
CA PRO A 144 9.99 -21.01 10.38
C PRO A 144 10.05 -19.68 11.15
N ARG A 145 8.94 -19.31 11.75
CA ARG A 145 8.93 -18.15 12.65
C ARG A 145 9.89 -18.39 13.81
N ALA A 146 10.75 -17.41 14.09
CA ALA A 146 11.67 -17.44 15.23
C ALA A 146 11.02 -16.99 16.55
N ASN A 147 9.84 -16.35 16.48
CA ASN A 147 9.07 -15.90 17.64
C ASN A 147 7.56 -15.89 17.35
N SER A 148 6.75 -15.71 18.41
CA SER A 148 5.29 -15.69 18.34
C SER A 148 4.68 -14.27 18.29
N HIS A 149 5.50 -13.22 18.26
CA HIS A 149 5.02 -11.85 18.19
C HIS A 149 4.41 -11.56 16.83
N GLY A 150 3.29 -10.83 16.80
CA GLY A 150 2.64 -10.40 15.57
C GLY A 150 3.37 -9.26 14.86
N MET A 151 2.99 -9.00 13.61
CA MET A 151 3.49 -7.89 12.77
C MET A 151 2.72 -6.58 13.03
N PHE A 152 1.58 -6.61 13.72
CA PHE A 152 0.63 -5.49 13.86
C PHE A 152 0.28 -5.22 15.32
#